data_4fbe58fd352217416a1a18bdc7850e24
#
_entry.id   4fbe58fd352217416a1a18bdc7850e24
#
_cell.length_a   1.000
_cell.length_b   1.000
_cell.length_c   1.000
_cell.angle_alpha   90.00
_cell.angle_beta   90.00
_cell.angle_gamma   90.00
#
_symmetry.space_group_name_H-M   'P 1'
#
loop_
_entity.id
_entity.type
_entity.pdbx_description
1 polymer ?
#
loop_
_entity_poly.entity_id
_entity_poly.type
_entity_poly.pdbx_seq_one_letter_code
_entity_poly.pdbx_strand_id
1 'polypeptide(L)'
;SVSAFLLNRSSDLTLCVLKVKDFPHLADLKGRTLITTDGTSLLGCDDKGGIAEIMTMAERILSENIPHGKICIGFTPDEEIGEGADYFDVKKFGADIAYTMDGSLEGEIEYENFNAAGAKVTVHGNNVHPGSAKDIMVNAQLVAMEFNAMLPSEETPAATEGYEGFFHLTDMEGNVETAKLHYIIRDHSKEKFEERKALMEKNAALLNEKYGAGCVELEVKDQYYNMKEKVEPYSYLIDYAKEAAAETGVNPKVVPIRGGTDGARLSFMGLPCPNLGTGGAAFHGPYEHVTAEGMELCVEMMLKIVEKCTEV
;
A
#
# COMPACT_ATOMS: atom_id res chain seq x y z
N SER A 1 21.61 -8.20 21.49
CA SER A 1 21.53 -8.38 20.03
C SER A 1 20.79 -9.69 19.76
N VAL A 2 19.61 -9.58 19.17
CA VAL A 2 18.88 -10.74 18.67
C VAL A 2 19.53 -11.10 17.34
N SER A 3 20.29 -12.18 17.30
CA SER A 3 20.85 -12.74 16.07
C SER A 3 20.10 -14.03 15.78
N ALA A 4 19.19 -14.01 14.85
CA ALA A 4 18.65 -15.22 14.27
C ALA A 4 19.70 -15.77 13.29
N PHE A 5 20.27 -16.94 13.55
CA PHE A 5 21.18 -17.61 12.65
C PHE A 5 20.41 -18.66 11.86
N LEU A 6 20.25 -18.43 10.58
CA LEU A 6 19.83 -19.46 9.64
C LEU A 6 21.09 -20.16 9.10
N LEU A 7 21.27 -21.43 9.44
CA LEU A 7 22.35 -22.26 8.90
C LEU A 7 21.91 -22.85 7.56
N ASN A 8 22.36 -22.27 6.47
CA ASN A 8 22.24 -22.90 5.17
C ASN A 8 23.56 -23.63 4.81
N ARG A 9 23.46 -24.82 4.21
CA ARG A 9 24.58 -25.74 3.95
C ARG A 9 25.18 -25.57 2.56
N SER A 10 25.28 -24.37 1.99
CA SER A 10 26.02 -24.19 0.73
C SER A 10 27.14 -23.17 0.89
N SER A 11 28.24 -23.39 0.17
CA SER A 11 29.50 -22.65 0.27
C SER A 11 29.47 -21.23 -0.30
N ASP A 12 28.32 -20.76 -0.79
CA ASP A 12 28.11 -19.38 -1.34
C ASP A 12 26.99 -18.65 -0.59
N LEU A 13 27.15 -18.53 0.73
CA LEU A 13 26.15 -17.95 1.62
C LEU A 13 26.13 -16.42 1.54
N THR A 14 25.18 -15.88 0.83
CA THR A 14 24.64 -14.53 1.13
C THR A 14 23.78 -14.68 2.39
N LEU A 15 24.37 -14.42 3.56
CA LEU A 15 23.62 -14.45 4.83
C LEU A 15 22.58 -13.31 4.83
N CYS A 16 21.31 -13.67 4.76
CA CYS A 16 20.22 -12.76 5.05
C CYS A 16 20.14 -12.57 6.57
N VAL A 17 20.52 -11.42 7.08
CA VAL A 17 20.57 -11.14 8.52
C VAL A 17 19.68 -10.00 8.88
N LEU A 18 18.64 -10.25 9.67
CA LEU A 18 17.82 -9.22 10.31
C LEU A 18 18.63 -8.49 11.38
N LYS A 19 18.82 -7.18 11.22
CA LYS A 19 19.58 -6.35 12.17
C LYS A 19 18.70 -5.25 12.71
N VAL A 20 18.77 -5.00 14.02
CA VAL A 20 18.10 -3.88 14.68
C VAL A 20 18.46 -2.52 14.05
N LYS A 21 19.68 -2.38 13.52
CA LYS A 21 20.10 -1.17 12.81
C LYS A 21 19.23 -0.89 11.56
N ASP A 22 18.87 -1.95 10.85
CA ASP A 22 18.14 -1.86 9.58
C ASP A 22 16.62 -1.92 9.84
N PHE A 23 16.21 -2.59 10.92
CA PHE A 23 14.83 -2.78 11.38
C PHE A 23 14.72 -2.44 12.87
N PRO A 24 14.58 -1.16 13.28
CA PRO A 24 14.63 -0.72 14.68
C PRO A 24 13.58 -1.38 15.58
N HIS A 25 12.39 -1.70 15.07
CA HIS A 25 11.31 -2.35 15.82
C HIS A 25 11.68 -3.74 16.35
N LEU A 26 12.70 -4.42 15.78
CA LEU A 26 13.20 -5.69 16.29
C LEU A 26 13.67 -5.60 17.76
N ALA A 27 14.02 -4.41 18.23
CA ALA A 27 14.40 -4.22 19.63
C ALA A 27 13.24 -4.47 20.60
N ASP A 28 12.01 -4.19 20.16
CA ASP A 28 10.78 -4.34 20.93
C ASP A 28 10.29 -5.81 20.94
N LEU A 29 10.79 -6.62 20.02
CA LEU A 29 10.43 -8.05 19.88
C LEU A 29 11.27 -8.96 20.80
N LYS A 30 12.06 -8.41 21.70
CA LYS A 30 12.91 -9.21 22.61
C LYS A 30 12.07 -10.11 23.50
N GLY A 31 12.35 -11.42 23.42
CA GLY A 31 11.65 -12.44 24.20
C GLY A 31 10.50 -13.10 23.46
N ARG A 32 10.19 -12.63 22.25
CA ARG A 32 9.18 -13.24 21.37
C ARG A 32 9.79 -14.28 20.43
N THR A 33 8.96 -15.17 19.93
CA THR A 33 9.30 -16.19 18.94
C THR A 33 9.22 -15.60 17.54
N LEU A 34 10.38 -15.29 16.96
CA LEU A 34 10.47 -14.72 15.62
C LEU A 34 10.35 -15.81 14.55
N ILE A 35 9.46 -15.62 13.58
CA ILE A 35 9.24 -16.48 12.42
C ILE A 35 9.79 -15.76 11.18
N THR A 36 10.67 -16.45 10.44
CA THR A 36 11.33 -15.93 9.24
C THR A 36 11.50 -17.04 8.21
N THR A 37 11.94 -16.70 6.99
CA THR A 37 12.44 -17.69 6.03
C THR A 37 13.97 -17.72 5.98
N ASP A 38 14.51 -18.59 5.17
CA ASP A 38 15.94 -18.65 4.86
C ASP A 38 16.38 -17.59 3.83
N GLY A 39 15.45 -16.74 3.37
CA GLY A 39 15.67 -15.69 2.39
C GLY A 39 15.65 -16.14 0.93
N THR A 40 15.40 -17.42 0.65
CA THR A 40 15.30 -17.96 -0.73
C THR A 40 13.91 -17.80 -1.32
N SER A 41 12.90 -17.58 -0.46
CA SER A 41 11.52 -17.27 -0.83
C SER A 41 10.94 -16.26 0.16
N LEU A 42 9.83 -15.63 -0.20
CA LEU A 42 9.05 -14.84 0.74
C LEU A 42 8.50 -15.72 1.87
N LEU A 43 8.38 -15.18 3.06
CA LEU A 43 7.63 -15.81 4.15
C LEU A 43 6.16 -15.90 3.75
N GLY A 44 5.64 -14.82 3.16
CA GLY A 44 4.23 -14.68 2.78
C GLY A 44 3.35 -14.58 4.01
N CYS A 45 3.85 -13.96 5.08
CA CYS A 45 3.03 -13.52 6.19
C CYS A 45 1.98 -12.53 5.70
N ASP A 46 2.34 -11.74 4.75
CA ASP A 46 1.48 -10.92 3.91
C ASP A 46 0.95 -11.81 2.76
N ASP A 47 -0.34 -12.30 2.79
CA ASP A 47 -1.23 -12.16 3.98
C ASP A 47 -1.66 -13.51 4.58
N LYS A 48 -0.81 -14.54 4.55
CA LYS A 48 -1.11 -15.81 5.22
C LYS A 48 -1.16 -15.70 6.76
N GLY A 49 -0.52 -14.65 7.31
CA GLY A 49 -0.62 -14.29 8.73
C GLY A 49 -2.06 -13.97 9.10
N GLY A 50 -2.66 -13.01 8.42
CA GLY A 50 -4.05 -12.62 8.63
C GLY A 50 -5.04 -13.77 8.39
N ILE A 51 -4.79 -14.63 7.39
CA ILE A 51 -5.60 -15.86 7.20
C ILE A 51 -5.53 -16.75 8.43
N ALA A 52 -4.34 -17.02 8.97
CA ALA A 52 -4.16 -17.87 10.14
C ALA A 52 -4.84 -17.28 11.39
N GLU A 53 -4.75 -15.98 11.57
CA GLU A 53 -5.37 -15.25 12.67
C GLU A 53 -6.90 -15.29 12.59
N ILE A 54 -7.49 -15.03 11.43
CA ILE A 54 -8.94 -15.13 11.18
C ILE A 54 -9.44 -16.54 11.48
N MET A 55 -8.72 -17.56 11.00
CA MET A 55 -9.13 -18.95 11.22
C MET A 55 -8.99 -19.37 12.69
N THR A 56 -7.96 -18.89 13.39
CA THR A 56 -7.78 -19.13 14.83
C THR A 56 -8.86 -18.42 15.64
N MET A 57 -9.21 -17.18 15.32
CA MET A 57 -10.34 -16.47 15.90
C MET A 57 -11.63 -17.26 15.75
N ALA A 58 -11.92 -17.74 14.53
CA ALA A 58 -13.14 -18.52 14.24
C ALA A 58 -13.18 -19.83 15.03
N GLU A 59 -12.07 -20.56 15.13
CA GLU A 59 -11.95 -21.77 15.94
C GLU A 59 -12.24 -21.50 17.42
N ARG A 60 -11.65 -20.42 17.96
CA ARG A 60 -11.84 -20.04 19.36
C ARG A 60 -13.28 -19.63 19.66
N ILE A 61 -13.91 -18.84 18.80
CA ILE A 61 -15.33 -18.47 18.97
C ILE A 61 -16.20 -19.70 19.11
N LEU A 62 -15.98 -20.72 18.28
CA LEU A 62 -16.77 -21.95 18.30
C LEU A 62 -16.45 -22.86 19.49
N SER A 63 -15.15 -23.04 19.81
CA SER A 63 -14.72 -23.98 20.85
C SER A 63 -14.94 -23.44 22.26
N GLU A 64 -14.82 -22.13 22.46
CA GLU A 64 -14.97 -21.45 23.74
C GLU A 64 -16.38 -20.90 23.97
N ASN A 65 -17.30 -21.06 22.96
CA ASN A 65 -18.65 -20.51 22.97
C ASN A 65 -18.71 -19.01 23.27
N ILE A 66 -17.81 -18.24 22.61
CA ILE A 66 -17.77 -16.80 22.77
C ILE A 66 -19.03 -16.18 22.17
N PRO A 67 -19.74 -15.29 22.86
CA PRO A 67 -20.91 -14.60 22.30
C PRO A 67 -20.55 -13.80 21.05
N HIS A 68 -21.31 -13.97 20.00
CA HIS A 68 -21.07 -13.29 18.73
C HIS A 68 -22.36 -13.09 17.92
N GLY A 69 -22.39 -12.06 17.08
CA GLY A 69 -23.39 -11.91 16.02
C GLY A 69 -23.07 -12.78 14.82
N LYS A 70 -23.65 -12.49 13.66
CA LYS A 70 -23.30 -13.15 12.41
C LYS A 70 -21.88 -12.71 11.98
N ILE A 71 -20.97 -13.65 11.87
CA ILE A 71 -19.61 -13.41 11.34
C ILE A 71 -19.55 -13.97 9.92
N CYS A 72 -19.07 -13.12 8.99
CA CYS A 72 -18.79 -13.49 7.62
C CYS A 72 -17.27 -13.45 7.41
N ILE A 73 -16.69 -14.51 6.87
CA ILE A 73 -15.27 -14.58 6.55
C ILE A 73 -15.14 -14.67 5.02
N GLY A 74 -14.29 -13.84 4.44
CA GLY A 74 -13.99 -13.84 3.01
C GLY A 74 -12.48 -13.79 2.78
N PHE A 75 -12.02 -14.51 1.78
CA PHE A 75 -10.65 -14.47 1.29
C PHE A 75 -10.67 -14.08 -0.18
N THR A 76 -9.88 -13.10 -0.54
CA THR A 76 -9.77 -12.56 -1.89
C THR A 76 -8.46 -13.04 -2.53
N PRO A 77 -8.48 -13.60 -3.75
CA PRO A 77 -7.26 -13.83 -4.51
C PRO A 77 -6.79 -12.52 -5.19
N ASP A 78 -5.54 -12.48 -5.63
CA ASP A 78 -5.00 -11.41 -6.48
C ASP A 78 -4.99 -10.00 -5.83
N GLU A 79 -4.93 -9.92 -4.49
CA GLU A 79 -4.81 -8.65 -3.77
C GLU A 79 -3.53 -7.91 -4.18
N GLU A 80 -2.39 -8.58 -4.26
CA GLU A 80 -1.06 -8.05 -4.56
C GLU A 80 -0.95 -7.35 -5.93
N ILE A 81 -1.87 -7.62 -6.83
CA ILE A 81 -1.99 -6.94 -8.12
C ILE A 81 -3.16 -5.94 -8.15
N GLY A 82 -3.81 -5.70 -6.99
CA GLY A 82 -4.89 -4.75 -6.82
C GLY A 82 -6.23 -5.20 -7.41
N GLU A 83 -6.43 -6.49 -7.63
CA GLU A 83 -7.65 -7.05 -8.23
C GLU A 83 -8.51 -7.89 -7.23
N GLY A 84 -8.09 -7.97 -5.95
CA GLY A 84 -8.70 -8.83 -4.94
C GLY A 84 -10.20 -8.62 -4.77
N ALA A 85 -10.65 -7.38 -4.72
CA ALA A 85 -12.07 -7.05 -4.53
C ALA A 85 -12.88 -6.94 -5.85
N ASP A 86 -12.30 -7.15 -7.04
CA ASP A 86 -12.96 -6.89 -8.33
C ASP A 86 -14.25 -7.67 -8.53
N TYR A 87 -14.28 -8.91 -8.08
CA TYR A 87 -15.43 -9.81 -8.21
C TYR A 87 -16.11 -10.10 -6.88
N PHE A 88 -15.77 -9.35 -5.82
CA PHE A 88 -16.35 -9.58 -4.50
C PHE A 88 -17.82 -9.12 -4.45
N ASP A 89 -18.71 -10.05 -4.17
CA ASP A 89 -20.15 -9.76 -4.07
C ASP A 89 -20.51 -9.34 -2.63
N VAL A 90 -20.37 -8.05 -2.34
CA VAL A 90 -20.67 -7.46 -1.03
C VAL A 90 -22.10 -7.80 -0.56
N LYS A 91 -23.08 -7.81 -1.48
CA LYS A 91 -24.48 -8.14 -1.12
C LYS A 91 -24.64 -9.59 -0.71
N LYS A 92 -24.00 -10.51 -1.42
CA LYS A 92 -24.02 -11.94 -1.10
C LYS A 92 -23.22 -12.21 0.17
N PHE A 93 -22.13 -11.52 0.41
CA PHE A 93 -21.33 -11.59 1.62
C PHE A 93 -22.20 -11.23 2.84
N GLY A 94 -23.01 -10.19 2.74
CA GLY A 94 -24.10 -9.88 3.67
C GLY A 94 -23.62 -9.49 5.06
N ALA A 95 -22.51 -8.76 5.14
CA ALA A 95 -22.05 -8.06 6.31
C ALA A 95 -22.32 -6.55 6.16
N ASP A 96 -22.59 -5.86 7.25
CA ASP A 96 -22.85 -4.42 7.29
C ASP A 96 -21.56 -3.61 7.48
N ILE A 97 -20.57 -4.21 8.13
CA ILE A 97 -19.24 -3.68 8.43
C ILE A 97 -18.19 -4.77 8.27
N ALA A 98 -16.95 -4.40 8.05
CA ALA A 98 -15.84 -5.36 7.95
C ALA A 98 -14.52 -4.76 8.45
N TYR A 99 -13.54 -5.63 8.61
CA TYR A 99 -12.12 -5.29 8.73
C TYR A 99 -11.34 -6.22 7.79
N THR A 100 -10.28 -5.71 7.17
CA THR A 100 -9.24 -6.55 6.57
C THR A 100 -8.14 -6.79 7.59
N MET A 101 -7.56 -7.99 7.57
CA MET A 101 -6.38 -8.34 8.37
C MET A 101 -5.19 -8.42 7.42
N ASP A 102 -4.66 -7.26 7.01
CA ASP A 102 -3.69 -7.13 5.93
C ASP A 102 -2.73 -5.93 6.18
N GLY A 103 -2.65 -5.49 7.43
CA GLY A 103 -1.76 -4.42 7.85
C GLY A 103 -0.43 -4.93 8.41
N SER A 104 0.41 -4.01 8.89
CA SER A 104 1.74 -4.32 9.37
C SER A 104 1.75 -4.76 10.85
N LEU A 105 2.31 -3.96 11.75
CA LEU A 105 2.53 -4.36 13.14
C LEU A 105 1.20 -4.48 13.92
N GLU A 106 1.19 -5.33 14.94
CA GLU A 106 0.05 -5.45 15.84
C GLU A 106 -0.34 -4.10 16.47
N GLY A 107 -1.64 -3.83 16.49
CA GLY A 107 -2.21 -2.57 17.00
C GLY A 107 -2.21 -1.43 15.98
N GLU A 108 -1.68 -1.62 14.79
CA GLU A 108 -1.86 -0.67 13.71
C GLU A 108 -3.29 -0.75 13.15
N ILE A 109 -3.90 0.43 12.96
CA ILE A 109 -5.27 0.61 12.50
C ILE A 109 -5.23 1.59 11.34
N GLU A 110 -5.71 1.18 10.19
CA GLU A 110 -5.58 1.91 8.95
C GLU A 110 -6.96 2.13 8.34
N TYR A 111 -7.33 3.38 8.15
CA TYR A 111 -8.60 3.78 7.51
C TYR A 111 -8.41 4.92 6.51
N GLU A 112 -7.15 5.24 6.22
CA GLU A 112 -6.74 6.20 5.19
C GLU A 112 -5.70 5.54 4.29
N ASN A 113 -5.90 5.64 2.99
CA ASN A 113 -4.96 5.19 1.98
C ASN A 113 -4.75 6.29 0.93
N PHE A 114 -3.80 6.12 0.03
CA PHE A 114 -3.61 7.08 -1.05
C PHE A 114 -4.84 7.18 -1.97
N ASN A 115 -5.08 8.39 -2.51
CA ASN A 115 -5.69 8.54 -3.82
C ASN A 115 -4.60 8.25 -4.86
N ALA A 116 -4.94 7.56 -5.93
CA ALA A 116 -4.00 7.05 -6.90
C ALA A 116 -4.42 7.31 -8.34
N ALA A 117 -3.47 7.76 -9.15
CA ALA A 117 -3.60 7.81 -10.60
C ALA A 117 -2.33 7.29 -11.27
N GLY A 118 -2.51 6.78 -12.47
CA GLY A 118 -1.44 6.56 -13.43
C GLY A 118 -1.41 7.70 -14.44
N ALA A 119 -0.23 8.12 -14.87
CA ALA A 119 -0.09 9.08 -15.94
C ALA A 119 0.90 8.59 -17.00
N LYS A 120 0.55 8.79 -18.26
CA LYS A 120 1.38 8.48 -19.41
C LYS A 120 1.63 9.76 -20.19
N VAL A 121 2.89 10.11 -20.34
CA VAL A 121 3.34 11.23 -21.18
C VAL A 121 3.95 10.66 -22.44
N THR A 122 3.44 11.04 -23.59
CA THR A 122 4.03 10.70 -24.89
C THR A 122 4.54 11.99 -25.54
N VAL A 123 5.82 12.00 -25.88
CA VAL A 123 6.46 13.15 -26.52
C VAL A 123 6.76 12.80 -27.97
N HIS A 124 6.34 13.67 -28.89
CA HIS A 124 6.60 13.58 -30.31
C HIS A 124 7.69 14.58 -30.71
N GLY A 125 8.79 14.09 -31.22
CA GLY A 125 9.91 14.88 -31.69
C GLY A 125 9.85 15.12 -33.23
N ASN A 126 10.77 15.97 -33.69
CA ASN A 126 11.03 16.18 -35.09
C ASN A 126 12.50 15.86 -35.39
N ASN A 127 12.74 14.70 -36.01
CA ASN A 127 14.08 14.23 -36.34
C ASN A 127 14.53 14.76 -37.72
N VAL A 128 15.72 15.33 -37.75
CA VAL A 128 16.39 15.78 -38.98
C VAL A 128 17.88 15.48 -38.89
N HIS A 129 18.62 15.62 -39.98
CA HIS A 129 20.06 15.41 -39.98
C HIS A 129 20.75 16.34 -38.95
N PRO A 130 21.56 15.84 -38.00
CA PRO A 130 22.12 16.64 -36.91
C PRO A 130 22.92 17.86 -37.38
N GLY A 131 23.62 17.75 -38.48
CA GLY A 131 24.41 18.86 -39.05
C GLY A 131 23.57 20.02 -39.60
N SER A 132 22.24 19.84 -39.77
CA SER A 132 21.30 20.84 -40.28
C SER A 132 20.13 21.06 -39.31
N ALA A 133 20.29 20.69 -38.05
CA ALA A 133 19.21 20.58 -37.07
C ALA A 133 18.87 21.91 -36.36
N LYS A 134 19.67 22.95 -36.55
CA LYS A 134 19.48 24.23 -35.85
C LYS A 134 18.08 24.81 -36.13
N ASP A 135 17.34 25.10 -35.06
CA ASP A 135 16.01 25.69 -35.05
C ASP A 135 14.90 24.79 -35.71
N ILE A 136 15.24 23.53 -36.02
CA ILE A 136 14.33 22.58 -36.68
C ILE A 136 14.10 21.32 -35.84
N MET A 137 15.17 20.74 -35.29
CA MET A 137 15.08 19.48 -34.54
C MET A 137 14.38 19.67 -33.20
N VAL A 138 13.42 18.82 -32.90
CA VAL A 138 12.87 18.62 -31.58
C VAL A 138 13.20 17.20 -31.15
N ASN A 139 14.07 17.04 -30.15
CA ASN A 139 14.45 15.73 -29.63
C ASN A 139 13.48 15.32 -28.51
N ALA A 140 12.65 14.30 -28.78
CA ALA A 140 11.64 13.85 -27.85
C ALA A 140 12.20 13.43 -26.48
N GLN A 141 13.38 12.82 -26.43
CA GLN A 141 14.00 12.45 -25.15
C GLN A 141 14.35 13.68 -24.30
N LEU A 142 14.89 14.75 -24.92
CA LEU A 142 15.23 15.97 -24.19
C LEU A 142 14.00 16.69 -23.68
N VAL A 143 12.90 16.71 -24.45
CA VAL A 143 11.61 17.27 -24.01
C VAL A 143 11.03 16.43 -22.88
N ALA A 144 11.14 15.10 -22.94
CA ALA A 144 10.70 14.19 -21.87
C ALA A 144 11.48 14.43 -20.57
N MET A 145 12.80 14.62 -20.65
CA MET A 145 13.63 15.00 -19.51
C MET A 145 13.24 16.37 -18.94
N GLU A 146 12.93 17.34 -19.81
CA GLU A 146 12.44 18.67 -19.40
C GLU A 146 11.09 18.54 -18.68
N PHE A 147 10.15 17.73 -19.20
CA PHE A 147 8.88 17.47 -18.53
C PHE A 147 9.11 16.95 -17.10
N ASN A 148 9.96 15.94 -16.95
CA ASN A 148 10.29 15.39 -15.63
C ASN A 148 10.93 16.45 -14.70
N ALA A 149 11.80 17.30 -15.23
CA ALA A 149 12.45 18.35 -14.45
C ALA A 149 11.50 19.49 -14.01
N MET A 150 10.31 19.60 -14.61
CA MET A 150 9.26 20.54 -14.19
C MET A 150 8.43 20.04 -13.00
N LEU A 151 8.58 18.78 -12.60
CA LEU A 151 7.95 18.23 -11.39
C LEU A 151 8.82 18.54 -10.16
N PRO A 152 8.21 18.69 -8.97
CA PRO A 152 8.96 18.95 -7.74
C PRO A 152 9.95 17.82 -7.42
N SER A 153 11.23 18.11 -7.30
CA SER A 153 12.29 17.12 -7.09
C SER A 153 12.19 16.38 -5.75
N GLU A 154 11.63 17.04 -4.72
CA GLU A 154 11.47 16.50 -3.37
C GLU A 154 10.17 15.67 -3.20
N GLU A 155 9.28 15.69 -4.19
CA GLU A 155 8.03 14.96 -4.14
C GLU A 155 8.15 13.61 -4.85
N THR A 156 9.05 12.78 -4.35
CA THR A 156 9.33 11.42 -4.85
C THR A 156 9.18 10.39 -3.73
N PRO A 157 9.01 9.10 -4.04
CA PRO A 157 8.92 8.05 -3.01
C PRO A 157 10.12 8.02 -2.07
N ALA A 158 11.31 8.38 -2.57
CA ALA A 158 12.55 8.37 -1.79
C ALA A 158 12.68 9.56 -0.83
N ALA A 159 11.87 10.62 -1.03
CA ALA A 159 11.96 11.87 -0.26
C ALA A 159 10.71 12.16 0.57
N THR A 160 9.71 11.29 0.54
CA THR A 160 8.40 11.50 1.19
C THR A 160 8.05 10.38 2.16
N GLU A 161 7.35 10.72 3.24
CA GLU A 161 6.89 9.79 4.26
C GLU A 161 5.47 10.13 4.78
N GLY A 162 4.89 9.25 5.58
CA GLY A 162 3.58 9.49 6.22
C GLY A 162 2.50 9.85 5.21
N TYR A 163 1.91 11.03 5.39
CA TYR A 163 0.82 11.56 4.56
C TYR A 163 1.28 12.30 3.30
N GLU A 164 2.59 12.44 3.08
CA GLU A 164 3.13 13.17 1.96
C GLU A 164 2.94 12.41 0.65
N GLY A 165 2.39 13.11 -0.35
CA GLY A 165 2.18 12.56 -1.68
C GLY A 165 3.42 12.70 -2.57
N PHE A 166 3.40 12.01 -3.72
CA PHE A 166 4.54 12.01 -4.64
C PHE A 166 4.14 11.80 -6.10
N PHE A 167 5.08 12.12 -6.98
CA PHE A 167 5.18 11.64 -8.35
C PHE A 167 6.29 10.60 -8.42
N HIS A 168 6.04 9.48 -9.08
CA HIS A 168 7.06 8.48 -9.30
C HIS A 168 7.13 8.09 -10.77
N LEU A 169 8.22 8.45 -11.42
CA LEU A 169 8.55 7.97 -12.77
C LEU A 169 8.92 6.49 -12.66
N THR A 170 8.06 5.62 -13.16
CA THR A 170 8.23 4.16 -13.08
C THR A 170 8.93 3.57 -14.29
N ASP A 171 8.78 4.21 -15.44
CA ASP A 171 9.40 3.79 -16.69
C ASP A 171 9.61 4.96 -17.64
N MET A 172 10.70 4.91 -18.42
CA MET A 172 11.02 5.88 -19.44
C MET A 172 11.72 5.19 -20.61
N GLU A 173 11.15 5.30 -21.81
CA GLU A 173 11.74 4.80 -23.03
C GLU A 173 11.69 5.86 -24.14
N GLY A 174 12.58 5.77 -25.14
CA GLY A 174 12.45 6.65 -26.29
C GLY A 174 13.69 6.79 -27.15
N ASN A 175 13.51 7.61 -28.19
CA ASN A 175 14.53 8.04 -29.13
C ASN A 175 14.28 9.52 -29.53
N VAL A 176 14.92 9.99 -30.59
CA VAL A 176 14.76 11.39 -31.04
C VAL A 176 13.33 11.69 -31.52
N GLU A 177 12.65 10.71 -32.09
CA GLU A 177 11.32 10.87 -32.69
C GLU A 177 10.17 10.72 -31.67
N THR A 178 10.32 9.82 -30.69
CA THR A 178 9.28 9.56 -29.70
C THR A 178 9.91 9.18 -28.37
N ALA A 179 9.36 9.71 -27.29
CA ALA A 179 9.68 9.28 -25.93
C ALA A 179 8.39 9.09 -25.12
N LYS A 180 8.41 8.14 -24.20
CA LYS A 180 7.30 7.87 -23.28
C LYS A 180 7.79 7.82 -21.86
N LEU A 181 6.99 8.38 -20.96
CA LEU A 181 7.22 8.31 -19.50
C LEU A 181 5.94 7.79 -18.86
N HIS A 182 6.11 6.89 -17.90
CA HIS A 182 5.02 6.37 -17.09
C HIS A 182 5.20 6.81 -15.64
N TYR A 183 4.15 7.40 -15.08
CA TYR A 183 4.13 7.87 -13.70
C TYR A 183 3.01 7.21 -12.92
N ILE A 184 3.27 7.07 -11.63
CA ILE A 184 2.21 6.95 -10.63
C ILE A 184 2.17 8.23 -9.80
N ILE A 185 0.95 8.67 -9.48
CA ILE A 185 0.65 9.86 -8.68
C ILE A 185 -0.07 9.40 -7.44
N ARG A 186 0.38 9.85 -6.27
CA ARG A 186 -0.16 9.45 -4.98
C ARG A 186 -0.31 10.67 -4.06
N ASP A 187 -1.45 10.78 -3.37
CA ASP A 187 -1.63 11.72 -2.26
C ASP A 187 -2.80 11.26 -1.38
N HIS A 188 -2.69 11.43 -0.05
CA HIS A 188 -3.81 11.16 0.86
C HIS A 188 -4.90 12.22 0.78
N SER A 189 -4.52 13.50 0.57
CA SER A 189 -5.46 14.58 0.35
C SER A 189 -6.01 14.54 -1.07
N LYS A 190 -7.33 14.49 -1.21
CA LYS A 190 -8.01 14.57 -2.52
C LYS A 190 -7.71 15.89 -3.23
N GLU A 191 -7.67 17.00 -2.50
CA GLU A 191 -7.36 18.32 -3.04
C GLU A 191 -5.95 18.35 -3.63
N LYS A 192 -4.94 17.95 -2.87
CA LYS A 192 -3.55 17.89 -3.34
C LYS A 192 -3.37 16.88 -4.48
N PHE A 193 -4.11 15.79 -4.46
CA PHE A 193 -4.12 14.81 -5.55
C PHE A 193 -4.59 15.43 -6.86
N GLU A 194 -5.67 16.22 -6.83
CA GLU A 194 -6.14 16.96 -8.01
C GLU A 194 -5.14 18.06 -8.45
N GLU A 195 -4.52 18.77 -7.49
CA GLU A 195 -3.47 19.74 -7.79
C GLU A 195 -2.27 19.10 -8.48
N ARG A 196 -1.87 17.86 -8.09
CA ARG A 196 -0.79 17.12 -8.75
C ARG A 196 -1.14 16.77 -10.20
N LYS A 197 -2.36 16.31 -10.47
CA LYS A 197 -2.81 16.04 -11.83
C LYS A 197 -2.82 17.32 -12.68
N ALA A 198 -3.36 18.39 -12.12
CA ALA A 198 -3.40 19.70 -12.78
C ALA A 198 -1.99 20.26 -13.09
N LEU A 199 -1.00 19.99 -12.22
CA LEU A 199 0.40 20.36 -12.47
C LEU A 199 0.97 19.64 -13.69
N MET A 200 0.70 18.35 -13.86
CA MET A 200 1.14 17.60 -15.04
C MET A 200 0.48 18.12 -16.31
N GLU A 201 -0.82 18.43 -16.27
CA GLU A 201 -1.55 19.02 -17.40
C GLU A 201 -0.97 20.38 -17.80
N LYS A 202 -0.68 21.24 -16.79
CA LYS A 202 -0.04 22.53 -16.98
C LYS A 202 1.34 22.39 -17.63
N ASN A 203 2.16 21.43 -17.16
CA ASN A 203 3.50 21.20 -17.70
C ASN A 203 3.43 20.73 -19.17
N ALA A 204 2.51 19.84 -19.50
CA ALA A 204 2.27 19.41 -20.88
C ALA A 204 1.85 20.58 -21.78
N ALA A 205 0.95 21.44 -21.28
CA ALA A 205 0.53 22.64 -22.03
C ALA A 205 1.69 23.62 -22.29
N LEU A 206 2.54 23.88 -21.28
CA LEU A 206 3.71 24.75 -21.43
C LEU A 206 4.73 24.22 -22.44
N LEU A 207 4.95 22.91 -22.47
CA LEU A 207 5.86 22.30 -23.46
C LEU A 207 5.25 22.31 -24.85
N ASN A 208 3.95 22.16 -24.98
CA ASN A 208 3.24 22.32 -26.26
C ASN A 208 3.29 23.76 -26.77
N GLU A 209 3.24 24.75 -25.89
CA GLU A 209 3.46 26.16 -26.27
C GLU A 209 4.89 26.38 -26.78
N LYS A 210 5.89 25.77 -26.13
CA LYS A 210 7.30 25.92 -26.44
C LYS A 210 7.73 25.19 -27.71
N TYR A 211 7.27 23.95 -27.90
CA TYR A 211 7.75 23.04 -28.95
C TYR A 211 6.76 22.81 -30.09
N GLY A 212 5.54 23.29 -29.96
CA GLY A 212 4.47 23.15 -30.93
C GLY A 212 3.33 22.25 -30.42
N ALA A 213 2.12 22.56 -30.85
CA ALA A 213 0.92 21.84 -30.45
C ALA A 213 1.03 20.33 -30.80
N GLY A 214 0.70 19.47 -29.84
CA GLY A 214 0.78 18.02 -30.01
C GLY A 214 2.18 17.42 -29.81
N CYS A 215 3.18 18.23 -29.43
CA CYS A 215 4.50 17.71 -29.06
C CYS A 215 4.45 16.86 -27.81
N VAL A 216 3.61 17.20 -26.84
CA VAL A 216 3.41 16.44 -25.59
C VAL A 216 1.95 16.06 -25.44
N GLU A 217 1.69 14.77 -25.40
CA GLU A 217 0.39 14.19 -25.06
C GLU A 217 0.43 13.64 -23.64
N LEU A 218 -0.58 13.94 -22.84
CA LEU A 218 -0.74 13.46 -21.48
C LEU A 218 -2.06 12.71 -21.33
N GLU A 219 -1.97 11.48 -20.83
CA GLU A 219 -3.11 10.70 -20.38
C GLU A 219 -3.01 10.50 -18.86
N VAL A 220 -4.04 10.89 -18.11
CA VAL A 220 -4.14 10.64 -16.67
C VAL A 220 -5.35 9.78 -16.39
N LYS A 221 -5.18 8.71 -15.62
CA LYS A 221 -6.26 7.78 -15.27
C LYS A 221 -6.24 7.52 -13.77
N ASP A 222 -7.34 7.87 -13.10
CA ASP A 222 -7.54 7.52 -11.69
C ASP A 222 -7.69 6.01 -11.52
N GLN A 223 -7.13 5.48 -10.42
CA GLN A 223 -7.07 4.04 -10.12
C GLN A 223 -7.93 3.69 -8.90
N TYR A 224 -7.71 4.38 -7.79
CA TYR A 224 -8.47 4.22 -6.55
C TYR A 224 -8.41 5.52 -5.72
N TYR A 225 -9.24 5.57 -4.68
CA TYR A 225 -9.36 6.74 -3.80
C TYR A 225 -9.18 6.37 -2.35
N ASN A 226 -8.90 7.38 -1.52
CA ASN A 226 -8.79 7.24 -0.07
C ASN A 226 -10.14 6.82 0.53
N MET A 227 -10.13 5.70 1.27
CA MET A 227 -11.34 5.16 1.90
C MET A 227 -11.86 5.98 3.08
N LYS A 228 -11.11 6.94 3.58
CA LYS A 228 -11.48 7.77 4.74
C LYS A 228 -12.93 8.26 4.68
N GLU A 229 -13.33 8.85 3.54
CA GLU A 229 -14.70 9.39 3.36
C GLU A 229 -15.80 8.34 3.50
N LYS A 230 -15.46 7.05 3.27
CA LYS A 230 -16.39 5.92 3.38
C LYS A 230 -16.41 5.30 4.77
N VAL A 231 -15.29 5.35 5.49
CA VAL A 231 -15.13 4.79 6.83
C VAL A 231 -15.52 5.80 7.90
N GLU A 232 -15.29 7.09 7.69
CA GLU A 232 -15.55 8.16 8.68
C GLU A 232 -16.98 8.18 9.26
N PRO A 233 -18.06 7.91 8.48
CA PRO A 233 -19.42 7.76 9.04
C PRO A 233 -19.56 6.58 10.01
N TYR A 234 -18.62 5.66 10.00
CA TYR A 234 -18.54 4.45 10.83
C TYR A 234 -17.33 4.51 11.78
N SER A 235 -17.00 5.70 12.28
CA SER A 235 -15.80 5.93 13.11
C SER A 235 -15.71 5.04 14.34
N TYR A 236 -16.86 4.52 14.83
CA TYR A 236 -16.90 3.54 15.92
C TYR A 236 -16.08 2.27 15.62
N LEU A 237 -15.88 1.90 14.33
CA LEU A 237 -14.99 0.80 13.95
C LEU A 237 -13.56 1.06 14.39
N ILE A 238 -13.10 2.30 14.21
CA ILE A 238 -11.76 2.71 14.62
C ILE A 238 -11.66 2.75 16.14
N ASP A 239 -12.70 3.20 16.83
CA ASP A 239 -12.72 3.23 18.30
C ASP A 239 -12.75 1.80 18.88
N TYR A 240 -13.54 0.88 18.32
CA TYR A 240 -13.54 -0.53 18.70
C TYR A 240 -12.16 -1.17 18.54
N ALA A 241 -11.50 -0.92 17.41
CA ALA A 241 -10.15 -1.44 17.18
C ALA A 241 -9.12 -0.87 18.17
N LYS A 242 -9.18 0.44 18.50
CA LYS A 242 -8.31 1.07 19.50
C LYS A 242 -8.55 0.51 20.91
N GLU A 243 -9.80 0.37 21.30
CA GLU A 243 -10.16 -0.19 22.59
C GLU A 243 -9.73 -1.65 22.70
N ALA A 244 -9.99 -2.46 21.66
CA ALA A 244 -9.57 -3.85 21.59
C ALA A 244 -8.05 -3.98 21.73
N ALA A 245 -7.26 -3.16 21.02
CA ALA A 245 -5.81 -3.14 21.17
C ALA A 245 -5.39 -2.79 22.60
N ALA A 246 -5.97 -1.74 23.20
CA ALA A 246 -5.65 -1.34 24.55
C ALA A 246 -6.00 -2.41 25.60
N GLU A 247 -7.13 -3.10 25.44
CA GLU A 247 -7.57 -4.19 26.33
C GLU A 247 -6.66 -5.43 26.25
N THR A 248 -6.02 -5.67 25.10
CA THR A 248 -5.03 -6.74 24.92
C THR A 248 -3.61 -6.33 25.33
N GLY A 249 -3.43 -5.10 25.80
CA GLY A 249 -2.13 -4.55 26.21
C GLY A 249 -1.27 -4.07 25.03
N VAL A 250 -1.83 -3.98 23.84
CA VAL A 250 -1.19 -3.44 22.65
C VAL A 250 -1.46 -1.93 22.58
N ASN A 251 -0.45 -1.14 22.23
CA ASN A 251 -0.61 0.29 22.04
C ASN A 251 -1.22 0.58 20.66
N PRO A 252 -2.48 1.06 20.58
CA PRO A 252 -3.12 1.33 19.30
C PRO A 252 -2.43 2.49 18.57
N LYS A 253 -2.19 2.31 17.27
CA LYS A 253 -1.63 3.34 16.39
C LYS A 253 -2.49 3.47 15.15
N VAL A 254 -2.96 4.67 14.88
CA VAL A 254 -3.57 4.96 13.58
C VAL A 254 -2.48 5.40 12.63
N VAL A 255 -2.33 4.68 11.52
CA VAL A 255 -1.30 4.95 10.50
C VAL A 255 -1.94 5.01 9.12
N PRO A 256 -1.38 5.82 8.19
CA PRO A 256 -1.87 5.86 6.81
C PRO A 256 -1.22 4.75 5.97
N ILE A 257 -2.01 4.14 5.09
CA ILE A 257 -1.50 3.21 4.07
C ILE A 257 -0.91 4.03 2.92
N ARG A 258 0.35 3.80 2.59
CA ARG A 258 1.01 4.43 1.43
C ARG A 258 0.84 3.63 0.13
N GLY A 259 -0.30 3.01 -0.05
CA GLY A 259 -0.68 2.17 -1.17
C GLY A 259 -2.19 2.09 -1.33
N GLY A 260 -2.65 1.03 -1.96
CA GLY A 260 -4.03 0.59 -2.00
C GLY A 260 -4.24 -0.56 -1.01
N THR A 261 -5.48 -0.98 -0.84
CA THR A 261 -5.88 -2.17 -0.09
C THR A 261 -7.27 -2.61 -0.54
N ASP A 262 -7.59 -3.87 -0.41
CA ASP A 262 -8.94 -4.39 -0.65
C ASP A 262 -9.98 -3.71 0.24
N GLY A 263 -9.62 -3.36 1.48
CA GLY A 263 -10.49 -2.61 2.39
C GLY A 263 -10.96 -1.27 1.81
N ALA A 264 -10.10 -0.57 1.07
CA ALA A 264 -10.48 0.66 0.37
C ALA A 264 -11.53 0.38 -0.72
N ARG A 265 -11.32 -0.65 -1.56
CA ARG A 265 -12.26 -1.01 -2.61
C ARG A 265 -13.60 -1.45 -2.05
N LEU A 266 -13.59 -2.32 -1.04
CA LEU A 266 -14.79 -2.78 -0.33
C LEU A 266 -15.58 -1.61 0.28
N SER A 267 -14.88 -0.63 0.86
CA SER A 267 -15.49 0.57 1.42
C SER A 267 -16.23 1.39 0.35
N PHE A 268 -15.66 1.54 -0.85
CA PHE A 268 -16.34 2.18 -1.99
C PHE A 268 -17.48 1.33 -2.57
N MET A 269 -17.47 0.01 -2.38
CA MET A 269 -18.56 -0.89 -2.76
C MET A 269 -19.71 -0.91 -1.73
N GLY A 270 -19.59 -0.15 -0.63
CA GLY A 270 -20.61 0.01 0.39
C GLY A 270 -20.42 -0.88 1.62
N LEU A 271 -19.27 -1.49 1.81
CA LEU A 271 -18.88 -2.23 3.00
C LEU A 271 -17.72 -1.49 3.70
N PRO A 272 -18.00 -0.65 4.71
CA PRO A 272 -16.94 0.07 5.45
C PRO A 272 -15.95 -0.94 6.03
N CYS A 273 -14.67 -0.83 5.64
CA CYS A 273 -13.68 -1.87 5.90
C CYS A 273 -12.30 -1.25 6.19
N PRO A 274 -12.03 -0.77 7.43
CA PRO A 274 -10.68 -0.41 7.84
C PRO A 274 -9.78 -1.64 7.90
N ASN A 275 -8.46 -1.41 7.81
CA ASN A 275 -7.44 -2.45 7.86
C ASN A 275 -6.80 -2.53 9.25
N LEU A 276 -6.41 -3.73 9.67
CA LEU A 276 -5.75 -4.01 10.94
C LEU A 276 -4.41 -4.70 10.71
N GLY A 277 -3.44 -4.38 11.56
CA GLY A 277 -2.12 -4.99 11.53
C GLY A 277 -2.14 -6.47 11.92
N THR A 278 -1.35 -7.28 11.23
CA THR A 278 -1.17 -8.72 11.42
C THR A 278 0.07 -9.08 12.24
N GLY A 279 0.78 -8.08 12.80
CA GLY A 279 2.02 -8.30 13.52
C GLY A 279 3.23 -8.62 12.64
N GLY A 280 3.08 -8.56 11.31
CA GLY A 280 4.14 -8.78 10.34
C GLY A 280 4.91 -7.51 10.01
N ALA A 281 6.09 -7.66 9.42
CA ALA A 281 6.91 -6.54 8.97
C ALA A 281 7.87 -6.93 7.84
N ALA A 282 8.40 -5.90 7.16
CA ALA A 282 9.36 -6.02 6.06
C ALA A 282 8.83 -6.89 4.90
N PHE A 283 7.57 -6.74 4.57
CA PHE A 283 6.87 -7.44 3.49
C PHE A 283 7.55 -7.28 2.13
N HIS A 284 7.19 -8.13 1.18
CA HIS A 284 7.67 -8.14 -0.20
C HIS A 284 9.19 -8.32 -0.34
N GLY A 285 9.85 -8.89 0.67
CA GLY A 285 11.30 -9.05 0.67
C GLY A 285 11.83 -10.23 1.52
N PRO A 286 13.15 -10.52 1.42
CA PRO A 286 13.75 -11.64 2.13
C PRO A 286 13.86 -11.43 3.65
N TYR A 287 13.53 -10.24 4.13
CA TYR A 287 13.55 -9.86 5.55
C TYR A 287 12.17 -9.91 6.21
N GLU A 288 11.17 -10.37 5.49
CA GLU A 288 9.82 -10.54 5.98
C GLU A 288 9.81 -11.41 7.25
N HIS A 289 9.13 -10.95 8.27
CA HIS A 289 9.07 -11.61 9.56
C HIS A 289 7.81 -11.27 10.34
N VAL A 290 7.45 -12.16 11.26
CA VAL A 290 6.33 -12.01 12.18
C VAL A 290 6.71 -12.68 13.49
N THR A 291 6.01 -12.40 14.59
CA THR A 291 6.17 -13.13 15.85
C THR A 291 4.90 -13.93 16.16
N ALA A 292 5.09 -15.13 16.74
CA ALA A 292 3.96 -15.93 17.16
C ALA A 292 3.09 -15.18 18.19
N GLU A 293 3.72 -14.49 19.11
CA GLU A 293 3.04 -13.72 20.16
C GLU A 293 2.33 -12.49 19.58
N GLY A 294 2.86 -11.87 18.49
CA GLY A 294 2.18 -10.79 17.75
C GLY A 294 0.90 -11.28 17.09
N MET A 295 0.96 -12.44 16.43
CA MET A 295 -0.23 -13.06 15.83
C MET A 295 -1.27 -13.43 16.90
N GLU A 296 -0.85 -13.97 18.05
CA GLU A 296 -1.76 -14.24 19.17
C GLU A 296 -2.47 -12.98 19.67
N LEU A 297 -1.74 -11.85 19.78
CA LEU A 297 -2.32 -10.56 20.15
C LEU A 297 -3.34 -10.06 19.11
N CYS A 298 -3.08 -10.25 17.82
CA CYS A 298 -4.03 -9.90 16.76
C CYS A 298 -5.32 -10.75 16.86
N VAL A 299 -5.21 -12.04 17.17
CA VAL A 299 -6.38 -12.89 17.45
C VAL A 299 -7.17 -12.37 18.65
N GLU A 300 -6.51 -12.03 19.75
CA GLU A 300 -7.18 -11.47 20.93
C GLU A 300 -7.88 -10.13 20.59
N MET A 301 -7.24 -9.27 19.81
CA MET A 301 -7.86 -8.01 19.35
C MET A 301 -9.13 -8.27 18.54
N MET A 302 -9.09 -9.20 17.58
CA MET A 302 -10.28 -9.57 16.79
C MET A 302 -11.41 -10.11 17.68
N LEU A 303 -11.12 -10.95 18.67
CA LEU A 303 -12.12 -11.46 19.62
C LEU A 303 -12.75 -10.30 20.42
N LYS A 304 -11.95 -9.30 20.84
CA LYS A 304 -12.46 -8.10 21.52
C LYS A 304 -13.33 -7.24 20.60
N ILE A 305 -12.98 -7.11 19.33
CA ILE A 305 -13.81 -6.41 18.34
C ILE A 305 -15.16 -7.15 18.16
N VAL A 306 -15.14 -8.48 18.07
CA VAL A 306 -16.36 -9.28 17.99
C VAL A 306 -17.25 -9.07 19.21
N GLU A 307 -16.67 -9.06 20.42
CA GLU A 307 -17.39 -8.78 21.68
C GLU A 307 -18.07 -7.40 21.63
N LYS A 308 -17.35 -6.35 21.24
CA LYS A 308 -17.89 -4.99 21.10
C LYS A 308 -19.03 -4.89 20.09
N CYS A 309 -18.95 -5.65 19.00
CA CYS A 309 -20.03 -5.71 18.01
C CYS A 309 -21.30 -6.42 18.51
N THR A 310 -21.29 -7.08 19.67
CA THR A 310 -22.49 -7.69 20.28
C THR A 310 -23.21 -6.75 21.25
N GLU A 311 -22.58 -5.65 21.65
CA GLU A 311 -23.12 -4.69 22.62
C GLU A 311 -24.03 -3.61 21.97
N VAL A 312 -24.20 -3.64 20.62
CA VAL A 312 -24.92 -2.63 19.83
C VAL A 312 -26.34 -3.06 19.52
#